data_e801e0a10247d84cbbbc70a35779fea5
#
_entry.id   e801e0a10247d84cbbbc70a35779fea5
#
_cell.length_a   1.000
_cell.length_b   1.000
_cell.length_c   1.000
_cell.angle_alpha   90.00
_cell.angle_beta   90.00
_cell.angle_gamma   90.00
#
_symmetry.space_group_name_H-M   'P 1'
#
loop_
_entity.id
_entity.type
_entity.pdbx_description
1 polymer ?
#
loop_
_entity_poly.entity_id
_entity_poly.type
_entity_poly.pdbx_seq_one_letter_code
_entity_poly.pdbx_strand_id
1 'polypeptide(L)' 'MKNYYVIEGVHKDPNLIETILKETERKHGPFAEKEANQVAKGLIQKNIDDFYHRAWVIKN' A
#
# COMPACT_ATOMS: atom_id res chain seq x y z
N MET A 1 11.79 15.60 -3.03
CA MET A 1 10.95 15.81 -1.85
C MET A 1 10.21 14.54 -1.50
N LYS A 2 10.03 14.29 -0.20
CA LYS A 2 9.41 13.05 0.28
C LYS A 2 7.96 13.32 0.64
N ASN A 3 7.09 13.21 -0.33
CA ASN A 3 5.66 13.43 -0.11
C ASN A 3 4.79 12.30 -0.63
N TYR A 4 5.39 11.11 -0.79
CA TYR A 4 4.65 9.92 -1.18
C TYR A 4 4.51 8.98 0.00
N TYR A 5 3.40 8.28 0.05
CA TYR A 5 3.11 7.31 1.10
C TYR A 5 2.67 6.01 0.48
N VAL A 6 2.84 4.92 1.23
CA VAL A 6 2.33 3.61 0.82
C VAL A 6 1.30 3.19 1.84
N ILE A 7 0.10 2.89 1.35
CA ILE A 7 -0.98 2.35 2.19
C ILE A 7 -1.14 0.90 1.86
N GLU A 8 -1.09 0.04 2.88
CA GLU A 8 -1.29 -1.39 2.72
C GLU A 8 -2.40 -1.87 3.63
N GLY A 9 -2.99 -2.99 3.28
CA GLY A 9 -4.01 -3.62 4.10
C GLY A 9 -4.87 -4.56 3.30
N VAL A 10 -5.78 -5.22 3.99
CA VAL A 10 -6.75 -6.12 3.37
C VAL A 10 -7.87 -5.28 2.78
N HIS A 11 -8.22 -5.56 1.54
CA HIS A 11 -9.28 -4.85 0.82
C HIS A 11 -10.45 -5.78 0.58
N LYS A 12 -11.65 -5.27 0.74
CA LYS A 12 -12.86 -6.01 0.42
C LYS A 12 -12.90 -6.33 -1.07
N ASP A 13 -12.51 -5.33 -1.89
CA ASP A 13 -12.30 -5.52 -3.33
C ASP A 13 -10.86 -5.11 -3.64
N PRO A 14 -9.98 -6.06 -4.02
CA PRO A 14 -8.56 -5.74 -4.21
C PRO A 14 -8.28 -4.80 -5.38
N ASN A 15 -9.27 -4.50 -6.20
CA ASN A 15 -9.11 -3.55 -7.30
C ASN A 15 -9.52 -2.13 -6.91
N LEU A 16 -10.04 -1.93 -5.72
CA LEU A 16 -10.52 -0.62 -5.25
C LEU A 16 -9.85 -0.25 -3.94
N ILE A 17 -9.03 0.80 -3.99
CA ILE A 17 -8.27 1.26 -2.82
C ILE A 17 -9.19 1.66 -1.66
N GLU A 18 -10.34 2.23 -1.97
CA GLU A 18 -11.27 2.72 -0.94
C GLU A 18 -11.96 1.61 -0.16
N THR A 19 -11.83 0.36 -0.59
CA THR A 19 -12.43 -0.78 0.12
C THR A 19 -11.53 -1.36 1.19
N ILE A 20 -10.43 -0.70 1.52
CA ILE A 20 -9.51 -1.18 2.55
C ILE A 20 -10.22 -1.28 3.91
N LEU A 21 -9.95 -2.39 4.61
CA LEU A 21 -10.49 -2.59 5.96
C LEU A 21 -9.62 -1.79 6.93
N LYS A 22 -10.22 -0.80 7.57
CA LYS A 22 -9.48 0.16 8.39
C LYS A 22 -8.66 -0.48 9.50
N GLU A 23 -9.13 -1.55 10.08
CA GLU A 23 -8.41 -2.25 11.15
C GLU A 23 -7.12 -2.91 10.65
N THR A 24 -6.98 -3.09 9.34
CA THR A 24 -5.78 -3.68 8.74
C THR A 24 -4.90 -2.63 8.07
N GLU A 25 -5.39 -1.40 7.97
CA GLU A 25 -4.69 -0.35 7.25
C GLU A 25 -3.40 0.06 7.94
N ARG A 26 -2.31 0.12 7.15
CA ARG A 26 -1.01 0.61 7.61
C ARG A 26 -0.49 1.62 6.59
N LYS A 27 -0.03 2.76 7.09
CA LYS A 27 0.51 3.82 6.26
C LYS A 27 2.01 3.95 6.54
N HIS A 28 2.80 3.92 5.48
CA HIS A 28 4.25 4.05 5.55
C HIS A 28 4.70 5.30 4.82
N GLY A 29 5.73 5.94 5.31
CA GLY A 29 6.30 7.12 4.69
C GLY A 29 6.55 8.22 5.69
N PRO A 30 6.89 9.42 5.19
CA PRO A 30 6.92 9.80 3.76
C PRO A 30 8.16 9.27 3.02
N PHE A 31 7.99 9.08 1.72
CA PHE A 31 9.05 8.59 0.82
C PHE A 31 9.15 9.47 -0.41
N ALA A 32 10.30 9.38 -1.11
CA ALA A 32 10.40 9.85 -2.48
C ALA A 32 9.62 8.90 -3.38
N GLU A 33 9.21 9.34 -4.56
CA GLU A 33 8.38 8.53 -5.46
C GLU A 33 8.98 7.16 -5.74
N LYS A 34 10.26 7.13 -6.13
CA LYS A 34 10.94 5.87 -6.45
C LYS A 34 10.99 4.94 -5.25
N GLU A 35 11.27 5.49 -4.09
CA GLU A 35 11.33 4.72 -2.84
C GLU A 35 9.95 4.15 -2.49
N ALA A 36 8.91 4.97 -2.63
CA ALA A 36 7.54 4.52 -2.35
C ALA A 36 7.14 3.35 -3.24
N ASN A 37 7.49 3.42 -4.53
CA ASN A 37 7.19 2.34 -5.46
C ASN A 37 7.90 1.05 -5.08
N GLN A 38 9.15 1.15 -4.63
CA GLN A 38 9.91 -0.02 -4.17
C GLN A 38 9.32 -0.63 -2.92
N VAL A 39 8.89 0.21 -1.98
CA VAL A 39 8.27 -0.25 -0.73
C VAL A 39 6.96 -0.97 -1.05
N ALA A 40 6.12 -0.38 -1.90
CA ALA A 40 4.84 -0.99 -2.27
C ALA A 40 5.06 -2.35 -2.93
N LYS A 41 6.03 -2.44 -3.84
CA LYS A 41 6.34 -3.70 -4.53
C LYS A 41 6.78 -4.77 -3.54
N GLY A 42 7.62 -4.40 -2.57
CA GLY A 42 8.08 -5.33 -1.53
C GLY A 42 6.95 -5.84 -0.67
N LEU A 43 6.01 -4.95 -0.31
CA LEU A 43 4.86 -5.33 0.49
C LEU A 43 3.93 -6.28 -0.26
N ILE A 44 3.73 -6.04 -1.55
CA ILE A 44 2.91 -6.93 -2.38
C ILE A 44 3.55 -8.32 -2.44
N GLN A 45 4.87 -8.40 -2.64
CA GLN A 45 5.57 -9.67 -2.71
C GLN A 45 5.55 -10.41 -1.37
N LYS A 46 5.69 -9.68 -0.27
CA LYS A 46 5.67 -10.27 1.08
C LYS A 46 4.32 -10.92 1.38
N ASN A 47 3.25 -10.36 0.84
CA ASN A 47 1.89 -10.83 1.10
C ASN A 47 1.26 -11.47 -0.13
N ILE A 48 2.08 -12.10 -0.98
CA ILE A 48 1.62 -12.62 -2.27
C ILE A 48 0.56 -13.70 -2.12
N ASP A 49 0.55 -14.42 -1.00
CA ASP A 49 -0.43 -15.47 -0.74
C ASP A 49 -1.78 -14.93 -0.30
N ASP A 50 -1.88 -13.63 -0.01
CA ASP A 50 -3.12 -13.00 0.39
C ASP A 50 -3.64 -12.13 -0.76
N PHE A 51 -4.57 -12.69 -1.52
CA PHE A 51 -5.14 -12.02 -2.69
C PHE A 51 -5.76 -10.66 -2.36
N TYR A 52 -6.34 -10.52 -1.16
CA TYR A 52 -7.04 -9.30 -0.78
C TYR A 52 -6.13 -8.27 -0.11
N HIS A 53 -4.88 -8.62 0.17
CA HIS A 53 -3.91 -7.69 0.72
C HIS A 53 -3.24 -6.93 -0.43
N ARG A 54 -3.38 -5.60 -0.42
CA ARG A 54 -2.82 -4.76 -1.49
C ARG A 54 -2.04 -3.61 -0.88
N ALA A 55 -1.13 -3.06 -1.67
CA ALA A 55 -0.37 -1.88 -1.30
C ALA A 55 -0.51 -0.85 -2.42
N TRP A 56 -0.74 0.40 -2.03
CA TRP A 56 -0.96 1.49 -2.99
C TRP A 56 -0.04 2.65 -2.65
N VAL A 57 0.52 3.27 -3.70
CA VAL A 57 1.31 4.49 -3.55
C VAL A 57 0.36 5.67 -3.71
N ILE A 58 0.40 6.59 -2.75
CA ILE A 58 -0.39 7.81 -2.82
C ILE A 58 0.53 9.01 -2.66
N LYS A 59 0.17 10.10 -3.30
CA LYS A 59 0.87 11.37 -3.16
C LYS A 59 0.08 12.26 -2.23
N ASN A 60 0.77 12.79 -1.25
CA ASN A 60 0.15 13.70 -0.30
C ASN A 60 0.08 15.13 -0.83
#